data_c7c8a023ddd4949bee86a116a3df7ce7
#
_entry.id   c7c8a023ddd4949bee86a116a3df7ce7
#
_cell.length_a   1.000
_cell.length_b   1.000
_cell.length_c   1.000
_cell.angle_alpha   90.00
_cell.angle_beta   90.00
_cell.angle_gamma   90.00
#
_symmetry.space_group_name_H-M   'P 1'
#
loop_
_entity.id
_entity.type
_entity.pdbx_description
1 polymer ?
#
loop_
_entity_poly.entity_id
_entity_poly.type
_entity_poly.pdbx_seq_one_letter_code
_entity_poly.pdbx_strand_id
1 'polypeptide(L)'
;MAEEIQEDVLEVETAVNGQEASEAEASAPPTIEEQLAAAQAEAEDYKDRWLRSQAEFANARKRMEKQRLETYTNATASVIGKLLPIVDDFERAMENLPEEMKDNN
;
A
#
# COMPACT_ATOMS: atom_id res chain seq x y z
N MET A 1 11.47 65.05 -15.56
CA MET A 1 11.25 63.66 -15.98
C MET A 1 11.67 62.66 -14.91
N ALA A 2 12.79 62.82 -14.24
CA ALA A 2 13.21 61.90 -13.15
C ALA A 2 12.38 62.04 -11.86
N GLU A 3 11.83 63.22 -11.54
CA GLU A 3 10.97 63.44 -10.36
C GLU A 3 9.57 62.85 -10.51
N GLU A 4 8.97 62.86 -11.72
CA GLU A 4 7.66 62.23 -11.98
C GLU A 4 7.71 60.69 -11.88
N ILE A 5 8.83 60.07 -12.25
CA ILE A 5 9.03 58.61 -12.13
C ILE A 5 9.21 58.22 -10.67
N GLN A 6 9.82 59.02 -9.83
CA GLN A 6 9.97 58.77 -8.39
C GLN A 6 8.66 58.90 -7.61
N GLU A 7 7.77 59.83 -7.97
CA GLU A 7 6.46 59.99 -7.34
C GLU A 7 5.54 58.81 -7.72
N ASP A 8 5.55 58.34 -8.97
CA ASP A 8 4.79 57.17 -9.43
C ASP A 8 5.25 55.89 -8.74
N VAL A 9 6.55 55.70 -8.56
CA VAL A 9 7.11 54.53 -7.85
C VAL A 9 6.76 54.56 -6.35
N LEU A 10 6.77 55.75 -5.72
CA LEU A 10 6.38 55.93 -4.33
C LEU A 10 4.87 55.70 -4.11
N GLU A 11 3.99 56.09 -5.03
CA GLU A 11 2.55 55.81 -4.97
C GLU A 11 2.26 54.32 -5.12
N VAL A 12 2.95 53.61 -5.99
CA VAL A 12 2.82 52.18 -6.21
C VAL A 12 3.35 51.40 -4.99
N GLU A 13 4.49 51.77 -4.43
CA GLU A 13 5.01 51.15 -3.19
C GLU A 13 4.09 51.35 -2.00
N THR A 14 3.49 52.53 -1.86
CA THR A 14 2.56 52.80 -0.76
C THR A 14 1.25 52.06 -0.91
N ALA A 15 0.73 51.86 -2.15
CA ALA A 15 -0.45 51.08 -2.44
C ALA A 15 -0.22 49.58 -2.21
N VAL A 16 0.94 49.06 -2.58
CA VAL A 16 1.33 47.67 -2.36
C VAL A 16 1.53 47.38 -0.86
N ASN A 17 2.20 48.24 -0.16
CA ASN A 17 2.36 48.12 1.31
C ASN A 17 1.02 48.22 2.06
N GLY A 18 0.09 49.06 1.60
CA GLY A 18 -1.25 49.18 2.16
C GLY A 18 -2.09 47.90 1.94
N GLN A 19 -1.96 47.26 0.79
CA GLN A 19 -2.62 45.97 0.49
C GLN A 19 -2.01 44.82 1.28
N GLU A 20 -0.70 44.71 1.35
CA GLU A 20 -0.01 43.69 2.14
C GLU A 20 -0.33 43.81 3.64
N ALA A 21 -0.41 45.01 4.19
CA ALA A 21 -0.81 45.24 5.58
C ALA A 21 -2.28 44.85 5.83
N SER A 22 -3.18 45.10 4.87
CA SER A 22 -4.60 44.69 4.97
C SER A 22 -4.80 43.19 4.83
N GLU A 23 -4.06 42.52 3.94
CA GLU A 23 -4.05 41.08 3.81
C GLU A 23 -3.35 40.37 4.99
N ALA A 24 -2.31 41.00 5.56
CA ALA A 24 -1.63 40.51 6.76
C ALA A 24 -2.49 40.59 8.02
N GLU A 25 -3.42 41.55 8.14
CA GLU A 25 -4.40 41.59 9.23
C GLU A 25 -5.51 40.58 9.08
N ALA A 26 -5.90 40.21 7.84
CA ALA A 26 -6.89 39.16 7.53
C ALA A 26 -6.28 37.74 7.54
N SER A 27 -4.99 37.63 7.26
CA SER A 27 -4.21 36.38 7.28
C SER A 27 -2.96 36.54 8.15
N ALA A 28 -3.13 36.94 9.40
CA ALA A 28 -2.04 37.04 10.36
C ALA A 28 -1.33 35.67 10.44
N PRO A 29 0.03 35.64 10.44
CA PRO A 29 0.74 34.38 10.61
C PRO A 29 0.30 33.73 11.91
N PRO A 30 0.09 32.40 11.93
CA PRO A 30 -0.37 31.68 13.10
C PRO A 30 0.58 31.93 14.28
N THR A 31 0.03 32.12 15.47
CA THR A 31 0.80 32.20 16.69
C THR A 31 1.56 30.89 16.96
N ILE A 32 2.58 30.94 17.80
CA ILE A 32 3.34 29.72 18.19
C ILE A 32 2.42 28.68 18.80
N GLU A 33 1.40 29.09 19.56
CA GLU A 33 0.41 28.17 20.14
C GLU A 33 -0.45 27.53 19.09
N GLU A 34 -0.87 28.24 18.06
CA GLU A 34 -1.61 27.68 16.90
C GLU A 34 -0.75 26.75 16.07
N GLN A 35 0.53 27.09 15.85
CA GLN A 35 1.48 26.22 15.17
C GLN A 35 1.73 24.93 15.95
N LEU A 36 1.85 25.03 17.28
CA LEU A 36 2.01 23.87 18.15
C LEU A 36 0.77 22.98 18.12
N ALA A 37 -0.42 23.54 18.22
CA ALA A 37 -1.68 22.79 18.12
C ALA A 37 -1.83 22.11 16.77
N ALA A 38 -1.51 22.79 15.68
CA ALA A 38 -1.53 22.21 14.34
C ALA A 38 -0.51 21.07 14.19
N ALA A 39 0.71 21.26 14.69
CA ALA A 39 1.74 20.22 14.64
C ALA A 39 1.37 19.00 15.51
N GLN A 40 0.75 19.22 16.66
CA GLN A 40 0.25 18.12 17.50
C GLN A 40 -0.88 17.33 16.81
N ALA A 41 -1.84 18.03 16.20
CA ALA A 41 -2.92 17.41 15.45
C ALA A 41 -2.39 16.59 14.25
N GLU A 42 -1.41 17.13 13.55
CA GLU A 42 -0.75 16.43 12.43
C GLU A 42 0.01 15.19 12.92
N ALA A 43 0.72 15.31 14.05
CA ALA A 43 1.42 14.19 14.65
C ALA A 43 0.46 13.06 15.10
N GLU A 44 -0.69 13.41 15.66
CA GLU A 44 -1.72 12.44 16.02
C GLU A 44 -2.33 11.77 14.79
N ASP A 45 -2.60 12.50 13.71
CA ASP A 45 -3.09 11.95 12.45
C ASP A 45 -2.07 10.97 11.83
N TYR A 46 -0.79 11.34 11.80
CA TYR A 46 0.25 10.42 11.33
C TYR A 46 0.39 9.18 12.20
N LYS A 47 0.27 9.33 13.51
CA LYS A 47 0.27 8.20 14.43
C LYS A 47 -0.89 7.24 14.17
N ASP A 48 -2.10 7.78 13.98
CA ASP A 48 -3.27 6.96 13.68
C ASP A 48 -3.14 6.25 12.34
N ARG A 49 -2.64 6.94 11.31
CA ARG A 49 -2.36 6.35 10.01
C ARG A 49 -1.30 5.24 10.11
N TRP A 50 -0.26 5.47 10.90
CA TRP A 50 0.77 4.47 11.13
C TRP A 50 0.23 3.22 11.84
N LEU A 51 -0.57 3.39 12.89
CA LEU A 51 -1.20 2.28 13.61
C LEU A 51 -2.14 1.48 12.70
N ARG A 52 -2.93 2.18 11.89
CA ARG A 52 -3.80 1.53 10.90
C ARG A 52 -3.00 0.75 9.87
N SER A 53 -1.96 1.35 9.32
CA SER A 53 -1.07 0.70 8.35
C SER A 53 -0.38 -0.53 8.96
N GLN A 54 0.04 -0.47 10.21
CA GLN A 54 0.59 -1.62 10.94
C GLN A 54 -0.43 -2.76 11.07
N ALA A 55 -1.67 -2.44 11.42
CA ALA A 55 -2.74 -3.42 11.53
C ALA A 55 -3.07 -4.06 10.17
N GLU A 56 -3.16 -3.25 9.11
CA GLU A 56 -3.38 -3.72 7.74
C GLU A 56 -2.24 -4.61 7.26
N PHE A 57 -1.00 -4.23 7.56
CA PHE A 57 0.18 -5.02 7.23
C PHE A 57 0.18 -6.37 7.96
N ALA A 58 -0.13 -6.39 9.24
CA ALA A 58 -0.25 -7.63 10.02
C ALA A 58 -1.34 -8.56 9.46
N ASN A 59 -2.50 -7.99 9.10
CA ASN A 59 -3.59 -8.74 8.48
C ASN A 59 -3.23 -9.27 7.08
N ALA A 60 -2.57 -8.45 6.27
CA ALA A 60 -2.08 -8.86 4.95
C ALA A 60 -1.06 -10.00 5.06
N ARG A 61 -0.16 -9.93 6.03
CA ARG A 61 0.83 -10.98 6.29
C ARG A 61 0.17 -12.31 6.67
N LYS A 62 -0.83 -12.28 7.57
CA LYS A 62 -1.60 -13.49 7.93
C LYS A 62 -2.34 -14.07 6.73
N ARG A 63 -2.93 -13.22 5.90
CA ARG A 63 -3.62 -13.65 4.68
C ARG A 63 -2.65 -14.30 3.68
N MET A 64 -1.49 -13.70 3.46
CA MET A 64 -0.46 -14.26 2.57
C MET A 64 0.06 -15.61 3.07
N GLU A 65 0.28 -15.77 4.37
CA GLU A 65 0.68 -17.04 4.97
C GLU A 65 -0.36 -18.13 4.75
N LYS A 66 -1.64 -17.81 4.98
CA LYS A 66 -2.76 -18.72 4.72
C LYS A 66 -2.84 -19.09 3.24
N GLN A 67 -2.75 -18.12 2.34
CA GLN A 67 -2.76 -18.36 0.89
C GLN A 67 -1.59 -19.22 0.43
N ARG A 68 -0.42 -19.03 1.03
CA ARG A 68 0.76 -19.85 0.74
C ARG A 68 0.52 -21.33 1.10
N LEU A 69 -0.04 -21.59 2.30
CA LEU A 69 -0.37 -22.94 2.74
C LEU A 69 -1.45 -23.57 1.87
N GLU A 70 -2.50 -22.83 1.54
CA GLU A 70 -3.56 -23.29 0.64
C GLU A 70 -3.03 -23.61 -0.75
N THR A 71 -2.16 -22.77 -1.30
CA THR A 71 -1.52 -22.99 -2.61
C THR A 71 -0.67 -24.24 -2.60
N TYR A 72 0.12 -24.46 -1.55
CA TYR A 72 0.92 -25.67 -1.39
C TYR A 72 0.05 -26.93 -1.31
N THR A 73 -0.99 -26.89 -0.49
CA THR A 73 -1.93 -28.01 -0.34
C THR A 73 -2.65 -28.31 -1.65
N ASN A 74 -3.14 -27.29 -2.34
CA ASN A 74 -3.84 -27.45 -3.61
C ASN A 74 -2.91 -27.95 -4.72
N ALA A 75 -1.68 -27.47 -4.76
CA ALA A 75 -0.68 -27.96 -5.73
C ALA A 75 -0.35 -29.44 -5.49
N THR A 76 -0.14 -29.83 -4.23
CA THR A 76 0.12 -31.23 -3.85
C THR A 76 -1.07 -32.11 -4.19
N ALA A 77 -2.29 -31.70 -3.85
CA ALA A 77 -3.50 -32.42 -4.18
C ALA A 77 -3.69 -32.58 -5.70
N SER A 78 -3.37 -31.53 -6.46
CA SER A 78 -3.44 -31.58 -7.93
C SER A 78 -2.46 -32.59 -8.53
N VAL A 79 -1.23 -32.66 -8.01
CA VAL A 79 -0.22 -33.64 -8.46
C VAL A 79 -0.67 -35.05 -8.13
N ILE A 80 -1.12 -35.30 -6.89
CA ILE A 80 -1.63 -36.62 -6.48
C ILE A 80 -2.82 -37.01 -7.33
N GLY A 81 -3.78 -36.11 -7.57
CA GLY A 81 -4.94 -36.37 -8.42
C GLY A 81 -4.59 -36.76 -9.87
N LYS A 82 -3.45 -36.27 -10.39
CA LYS A 82 -2.93 -36.64 -11.70
C LYS A 82 -2.17 -37.99 -11.70
N LEU A 83 -1.58 -38.35 -10.56
CA LEU A 83 -0.86 -39.64 -10.42
C LEU A 83 -1.80 -40.80 -10.20
N LEU A 84 -2.92 -40.62 -9.49
CA LEU A 84 -3.87 -41.70 -9.21
C LEU A 84 -4.35 -42.45 -10.46
N PRO A 85 -4.78 -41.79 -11.55
CA PRO A 85 -5.17 -42.47 -12.77
C PRO A 85 -4.05 -43.33 -13.40
N ILE A 86 -2.80 -42.87 -13.28
CA ILE A 86 -1.62 -43.59 -13.80
C ILE A 86 -1.41 -44.87 -12.99
N VAL A 87 -1.56 -44.83 -11.69
CA VAL A 87 -1.48 -46.01 -10.80
C VAL A 87 -2.61 -46.97 -11.10
N ASP A 88 -3.84 -46.49 -11.28
CA ASP A 88 -5.00 -47.31 -11.65
C ASP A 88 -4.81 -48.02 -12.99
N ASP A 89 -4.26 -47.30 -13.99
CA ASP A 89 -3.95 -47.86 -15.30
C ASP A 89 -2.84 -48.91 -15.20
N PHE A 90 -1.86 -48.68 -14.35
CA PHE A 90 -0.79 -49.64 -14.09
C PHE A 90 -1.31 -50.93 -13.41
N GLU A 91 -2.15 -50.79 -12.39
CA GLU A 91 -2.80 -51.94 -11.72
C GLU A 91 -3.66 -52.72 -12.71
N ARG A 92 -4.44 -52.04 -13.54
CA ARG A 92 -5.24 -52.66 -14.59
C ARG A 92 -4.38 -53.43 -15.61
N ALA A 93 -3.24 -52.85 -16.00
CA ALA A 93 -2.29 -53.51 -16.88
C ALA A 93 -1.69 -54.77 -16.23
N MET A 94 -1.37 -54.69 -14.95
CA MET A 94 -0.85 -55.87 -14.19
C MET A 94 -1.88 -56.98 -14.04
N GLU A 95 -3.15 -56.62 -13.81
CA GLU A 95 -4.25 -57.62 -13.75
C GLU A 95 -4.49 -58.35 -15.09
N ASN A 96 -4.31 -57.64 -16.21
CA ASN A 96 -4.50 -58.17 -17.55
C ASN A 96 -3.24 -58.87 -18.13
N LEU A 97 -2.17 -59.01 -17.37
CA LEU A 97 -0.98 -59.73 -17.77
C LEU A 97 -1.32 -61.23 -17.95
N PRO A 98 -0.91 -61.90 -19.08
CA PRO A 98 -1.06 -63.30 -19.25
C PRO A 98 -0.35 -64.08 -18.13
N GLU A 99 -0.94 -65.17 -17.66
CA GLU A 99 -0.37 -65.98 -16.57
C GLU A 99 1.04 -66.49 -16.86
N GLU A 100 1.35 -66.74 -18.14
CA GLU A 100 2.70 -67.10 -18.60
C GLU A 100 3.77 -66.06 -18.29
N MET A 101 3.39 -64.80 -18.19
CA MET A 101 4.29 -63.67 -17.78
C MET A 101 4.34 -63.45 -16.28
N LYS A 102 3.32 -63.88 -15.53
CA LYS A 102 3.29 -63.79 -14.08
C LYS A 102 4.25 -64.76 -13.40
N ASP A 103 4.49 -65.89 -14.01
CA ASP A 103 5.36 -66.96 -13.47
C ASP A 103 6.84 -66.81 -13.81
N ASN A 104 7.24 -65.77 -14.51
CA ASN A 104 8.61 -65.58 -15.00
C ASN A 104 9.45 -64.65 -14.11
N ASN A 105 9.20 -64.66 -12.83
CA ASN A 105 9.94 -63.88 -11.86
C ASN A 105 10.74 -64.75 -10.91
#